data_e0b2828a965d699c0d47dfc6f7f8e267
#
_entry.id   e0b2828a965d699c0d47dfc6f7f8e267
#
_cell.length_a   1.000
_cell.length_b   1.000
_cell.length_c   1.000
_cell.angle_alpha   90.00
_cell.angle_beta   90.00
_cell.angle_gamma   90.00
#
_symmetry.space_group_name_H-M   'P 1'
#
loop_
_entity.id
_entity.type
_entity.pdbx_description
1 polymer ?
#
loop_
_entity_poly.entity_id
_entity_poly.type
_entity_poly.pdbx_seq_one_letter_code
_entity_poly.pdbx_strand_id
1 'polypeptide(L)'
;MAKAIMVQGTMSNSGKTFVTAGLCRVFKQDGYKVAPFKSQNMALNSYITKEGLEIGRAQAMQAEAAMIEPTHWMNPILLKPTSSMGSQVIVNGEVYDNLSAQEYYKMKDNLAPEVMKAFNHLSEENDIIVIEGAGSPAEINLAENDIVNLSLIHI
;
A
#
# COMPACT_ATOMS: atom_id res chain seq x y z
N MET A 1 13.66 13.88 -3.30
CA MET A 1 13.18 12.68 -2.56
C MET A 1 12.22 13.16 -1.51
N ALA A 2 11.01 12.62 -1.50
CA ALA A 2 9.97 12.97 -0.53
C ALA A 2 10.38 12.60 0.91
N LYS A 3 9.80 13.29 1.89
CA LYS A 3 9.82 12.82 3.27
C LYS A 3 8.75 11.74 3.45
N ALA A 4 9.06 10.66 4.18
CA ALA A 4 8.12 9.58 4.41
C ALA A 4 7.71 9.53 5.89
N ILE A 5 6.41 9.33 6.12
CA ILE A 5 5.81 9.09 7.45
C ILE A 5 5.01 7.81 7.37
N MET A 6 5.25 6.87 8.28
CA MET A 6 4.51 5.62 8.33
C MET A 6 3.56 5.59 9.52
N VAL A 7 2.28 5.30 9.25
CA VAL A 7 1.25 5.07 10.24
C VAL A 7 1.20 3.58 10.57
N GLN A 8 1.65 3.23 11.77
CA GLN A 8 1.61 1.86 12.28
C GLN A 8 0.47 1.68 13.28
N GLY A 9 0.07 0.45 13.53
CA GLY A 9 -0.93 0.10 14.53
C GLY A 9 -0.60 -1.23 15.19
N THR A 10 -1.15 -1.47 16.37
CA THR A 10 -0.95 -2.69 17.15
C THR A 10 -1.76 -3.87 16.63
N MET A 11 -2.69 -3.63 15.70
CA MET A 11 -3.57 -4.65 15.13
C MET A 11 -4.21 -4.19 13.82
N SER A 12 -4.79 -5.10 13.09
CA SER A 12 -5.70 -4.78 11.98
C SER A 12 -6.93 -4.02 12.50
N ASN A 13 -7.54 -3.20 11.64
CA ASN A 13 -8.72 -2.38 11.97
C ASN A 13 -8.53 -1.38 13.12
N SER A 14 -7.30 -1.01 13.46
CA SER A 14 -6.98 0.00 14.50
C SER A 14 -7.14 1.46 14.03
N GLY A 15 -7.73 1.69 12.85
CA GLY A 15 -7.96 3.04 12.33
C GLY A 15 -6.83 3.62 11.49
N LYS A 16 -5.77 2.86 11.18
CA LYS A 16 -4.63 3.34 10.36
C LYS A 16 -5.07 4.03 9.08
N THR A 17 -6.01 3.45 8.36
CA THR A 17 -6.52 3.99 7.08
C THR A 17 -7.09 5.40 7.22
N PHE A 18 -7.88 5.65 8.26
CA PHE A 18 -8.45 6.97 8.52
C PHE A 18 -7.40 7.98 8.97
N VAL A 19 -6.45 7.56 9.81
CA VAL A 19 -5.34 8.44 10.24
C VAL A 19 -4.48 8.81 9.03
N THR A 20 -4.16 7.85 8.17
CA THR A 20 -3.42 8.11 6.92
C THR A 20 -4.16 9.10 6.02
N ALA A 21 -5.47 8.92 5.82
CA ALA A 21 -6.28 9.86 5.04
C ALA A 21 -6.30 11.26 5.67
N GLY A 22 -6.45 11.34 7.00
CA GLY A 22 -6.40 12.60 7.75
C GLY A 22 -5.07 13.33 7.59
N LEU A 23 -3.94 12.63 7.70
CA LEU A 23 -2.61 13.20 7.49
C LEU A 23 -2.41 13.68 6.04
N CYS A 24 -2.86 12.89 5.05
CA CYS A 24 -2.84 13.33 3.65
C CYS A 24 -3.62 14.64 3.47
N ARG A 25 -4.81 14.75 4.09
CA ARG A 25 -5.62 15.99 4.02
C ARG A 25 -4.93 17.17 4.69
N VAL A 26 -4.39 16.98 5.89
CA VAL A 26 -3.70 18.05 6.64
C VAL A 26 -2.50 18.57 5.85
N PHE A 27 -1.59 17.69 5.42
CA PHE A 27 -0.42 18.11 4.64
C PHE A 27 -0.81 18.77 3.31
N LYS A 28 -1.89 18.31 2.68
CA LYS A 28 -2.43 18.98 1.48
C LYS A 28 -2.91 20.40 1.77
N GLN A 29 -3.60 20.60 2.89
CA GLN A 29 -4.07 21.94 3.33
C GLN A 29 -2.90 22.85 3.69
N ASP A 30 -1.81 22.30 4.22
CA ASP A 30 -0.57 23.03 4.51
C ASP A 30 0.25 23.36 3.25
N GLY A 31 -0.24 22.98 2.06
CA GLY A 31 0.34 23.35 0.76
C GLY A 31 1.36 22.36 0.22
N TYR A 32 1.58 21.21 0.85
CA TYR A 32 2.49 20.18 0.35
C TYR A 32 1.86 19.34 -0.78
N LYS A 33 2.71 18.85 -1.68
CA LYS A 33 2.39 17.73 -2.56
C LYS A 33 2.49 16.45 -1.75
N VAL A 34 1.38 15.74 -1.56
CA VAL A 34 1.32 14.55 -0.73
C VAL A 34 0.64 13.40 -1.46
N ALA A 35 1.18 12.20 -1.31
CA ALA A 35 0.57 10.97 -1.79
C ALA A 35 0.48 9.92 -0.67
N PRO A 36 -0.61 9.13 -0.63
CA PRO A 36 -0.69 7.95 0.20
C PRO A 36 0.09 6.80 -0.44
N PHE A 37 0.58 5.88 0.40
CA PHE A 37 1.22 4.65 -0.06
C PHE A 37 0.91 3.48 0.85
N LYS A 38 0.61 2.34 0.28
CA LYS A 38 0.54 1.06 0.98
C LYS A 38 1.10 -0.03 0.08
N SER A 39 2.25 -0.55 0.42
CA SER A 39 2.97 -1.52 -0.41
C SER A 39 2.12 -2.74 -0.77
N GLN A 40 1.43 -3.30 0.23
CA GLN A 40 0.53 -4.44 0.07
C GLN A 40 -0.77 -4.19 0.83
N ASN A 41 -1.90 -4.38 0.16
CA ASN A 41 -3.22 -4.39 0.80
C ASN A 41 -3.89 -5.76 0.62
N MET A 42 -4.63 -6.20 1.63
CA MET A 42 -5.50 -7.37 1.54
C MET A 42 -6.94 -6.91 1.71
N ALA A 43 -7.70 -6.89 0.62
CA ALA A 43 -9.07 -6.39 0.62
C ALA A 43 -9.87 -6.98 -0.55
N LEU A 44 -11.15 -7.27 -0.31
CA LEU A 44 -12.09 -7.62 -1.38
C LEU A 44 -12.55 -6.38 -2.16
N ASN A 45 -12.68 -5.24 -1.47
CA ASN A 45 -13.13 -4.01 -2.09
C ASN A 45 -11.98 -3.30 -2.78
N SER A 46 -12.12 -3.08 -4.07
CA SER A 46 -11.15 -2.40 -4.92
C SER A 46 -11.73 -1.15 -5.59
N TYR A 47 -10.87 -0.43 -6.25
CA TYR A 47 -11.16 0.75 -7.07
C TYR A 47 -10.43 0.60 -8.38
N ILE A 48 -11.08 0.97 -9.48
CA ILE A 48 -10.46 1.01 -10.81
C ILE A 48 -10.03 2.44 -11.11
N THR A 49 -8.74 2.63 -11.36
CA THR A 49 -8.18 3.94 -11.72
C THR A 49 -8.63 4.38 -13.11
N LYS A 50 -8.32 5.62 -13.49
CA LYS A 50 -8.64 6.13 -14.84
C LYS A 50 -7.92 5.36 -15.96
N GLU A 51 -6.75 4.78 -15.64
CA GLU A 51 -6.00 3.93 -16.57
C GLU A 51 -6.59 2.51 -16.68
N GLY A 52 -7.63 2.18 -15.92
CA GLY A 52 -8.21 0.84 -15.90
C GLY A 52 -7.49 -0.14 -14.97
N LEU A 53 -6.59 0.34 -14.11
CA LEU A 53 -5.80 -0.45 -13.18
C LEU A 53 -6.48 -0.57 -11.81
N GLU A 54 -6.32 -1.70 -11.14
CA GLU A 54 -7.02 -2.02 -9.89
C GLU A 54 -6.15 -1.76 -8.66
N ILE A 55 -6.69 -1.03 -7.67
CA ILE A 55 -6.05 -0.76 -6.38
C ILE A 55 -7.02 -1.01 -5.22
N GLY A 56 -6.51 -1.03 -3.98
CA GLY A 56 -7.34 -1.08 -2.79
C GLY A 56 -8.22 0.17 -2.65
N ARG A 57 -9.51 -0.03 -2.33
CA ARG A 57 -10.46 1.08 -2.13
C ARG A 57 -9.98 2.09 -1.06
N ALA A 58 -9.28 1.60 -0.04
CA ALA A 58 -8.74 2.45 1.01
C ALA A 58 -7.73 3.47 0.48
N GLN A 59 -6.85 3.07 -0.45
CA GLN A 59 -5.86 3.97 -1.05
C GLN A 59 -6.49 4.98 -2.00
N ALA A 60 -7.57 4.60 -2.71
CA ALA A 60 -8.35 5.56 -3.49
C ALA A 60 -8.97 6.65 -2.59
N MET A 61 -9.56 6.27 -1.45
CA MET A 61 -10.09 7.23 -0.46
C MET A 61 -8.98 8.14 0.11
N GLN A 62 -7.79 7.62 0.35
CA GLN A 62 -6.65 8.40 0.84
C GLN A 62 -6.14 9.39 -0.24
N ALA A 63 -6.15 8.99 -1.51
CA ALA A 63 -5.85 9.88 -2.64
C ALA A 63 -6.89 10.99 -2.77
N GLU A 64 -8.17 10.68 -2.64
CA GLU A 64 -9.26 11.67 -2.57
C GLU A 64 -9.04 12.66 -1.42
N ALA A 65 -8.60 12.17 -0.24
CA ALA A 65 -8.24 13.03 0.89
C ALA A 65 -7.07 13.96 0.58
N ALA A 66 -6.07 13.48 -0.15
CA ALA A 66 -4.94 14.27 -0.65
C ALA A 66 -5.32 15.21 -1.82
N MET A 67 -6.55 15.13 -2.34
CA MET A 67 -7.02 15.87 -3.52
C MET A 67 -6.19 15.57 -4.78
N ILE A 68 -5.79 14.33 -4.95
CA ILE A 68 -5.08 13.82 -6.12
C ILE A 68 -5.81 12.63 -6.73
N GLU A 69 -5.52 12.34 -7.98
CA GLU A 69 -6.09 11.20 -8.68
C GLU A 69 -5.48 9.90 -8.14
N PRO A 70 -6.29 8.86 -7.85
CA PRO A 70 -5.77 7.55 -7.46
C PRO A 70 -4.98 6.89 -8.61
N THR A 71 -3.79 6.37 -8.31
CA THR A 71 -2.94 5.64 -9.25
C THR A 71 -2.50 4.31 -8.68
N HIS A 72 -2.12 3.37 -9.53
CA HIS A 72 -1.63 2.04 -9.11
C HIS A 72 -0.33 2.12 -8.28
N TRP A 73 0.45 3.19 -8.43
CA TRP A 73 1.65 3.43 -7.64
C TRP A 73 1.38 3.53 -6.13
N MET A 74 0.16 3.92 -5.74
CA MET A 74 -0.23 4.06 -4.32
C MET A 74 -0.46 2.72 -3.61
N ASN A 75 -0.71 1.64 -4.39
CA ASN A 75 -0.89 0.30 -3.89
C ASN A 75 -0.42 -0.74 -4.92
N PRO A 76 0.91 -0.97 -5.02
CA PRO A 76 1.47 -1.85 -6.05
C PRO A 76 1.05 -3.31 -5.90
N ILE A 77 0.71 -3.78 -4.68
CA ILE A 77 0.28 -5.15 -4.45
C ILE A 77 -1.08 -5.16 -3.76
N LEU A 78 -2.06 -5.79 -4.41
CA LEU A 78 -3.38 -6.03 -3.84
C LEU A 78 -3.68 -7.53 -3.83
N LEU A 79 -4.03 -8.05 -2.67
CA LEU A 79 -4.47 -9.43 -2.48
C LEU A 79 -5.97 -9.45 -2.26
N LYS A 80 -6.70 -10.16 -3.12
CA LYS A 80 -8.15 -10.37 -2.99
C LYS A 80 -8.38 -11.83 -2.54
N PRO A 81 -8.70 -12.06 -1.26
CA PRO A 81 -8.96 -13.41 -0.76
C PRO A 81 -10.04 -14.11 -1.59
N THR A 82 -9.80 -15.37 -1.95
CA THR A 82 -10.76 -16.24 -2.64
C THR A 82 -11.35 -17.24 -1.65
N SER A 83 -12.48 -17.88 -2.02
CA SER A 83 -13.19 -18.85 -1.17
C SER A 83 -12.39 -20.14 -0.88
N SER A 84 -11.32 -20.42 -1.60
CA SER A 84 -10.47 -21.61 -1.48
C SER A 84 -9.07 -21.20 -1.08
N MET A 85 -8.75 -21.14 0.20
CA MET A 85 -7.38 -21.04 0.79
C MET A 85 -6.30 -20.27 -0.01
N GLY A 86 -6.69 -19.29 -0.82
CA GLY A 86 -5.78 -18.53 -1.68
C GLY A 86 -6.26 -17.09 -1.88
N SER A 87 -5.51 -16.36 -2.69
CA SER A 87 -5.83 -15.00 -3.09
C SER A 87 -5.56 -14.78 -4.57
N GLN A 88 -6.41 -13.99 -5.22
CA GLN A 88 -6.03 -13.36 -6.47
C GLN A 88 -5.01 -12.27 -6.17
N VAL A 89 -3.83 -12.39 -6.76
CA VAL A 89 -2.73 -11.44 -6.62
C VAL A 89 -2.80 -10.45 -7.76
N ILE A 90 -2.84 -9.17 -7.43
CA ILE A 90 -2.80 -8.06 -8.36
C ILE A 90 -1.50 -7.31 -8.13
N VAL A 91 -0.72 -7.11 -9.18
CA VAL A 91 0.56 -6.40 -9.16
C VAL A 91 0.48 -5.22 -10.11
N ASN A 92 0.80 -4.03 -9.62
CA ASN A 92 0.73 -2.78 -10.38
C ASN A 92 -0.63 -2.54 -11.06
N GLY A 93 -1.71 -3.01 -10.44
CA GLY A 93 -3.07 -2.84 -10.92
C GLY A 93 -3.56 -3.91 -11.91
N GLU A 94 -2.74 -4.87 -12.30
CA GLU A 94 -3.09 -5.96 -13.20
C GLU A 94 -3.13 -7.30 -12.47
N VAL A 95 -4.06 -8.18 -12.85
CA VAL A 95 -4.14 -9.53 -12.31
C VAL A 95 -2.88 -10.30 -12.70
N TYR A 96 -2.11 -10.70 -11.68
CA TYR A 96 -0.91 -11.50 -11.87
C TYR A 96 -1.22 -12.99 -11.89
N ASP A 97 -1.82 -13.52 -10.80
CA ASP A 97 -2.19 -14.94 -10.68
C ASP A 97 -3.16 -15.16 -9.50
N ASN A 98 -3.64 -16.41 -9.39
CA ASN A 98 -4.36 -16.92 -8.21
C ASN A 98 -3.44 -17.85 -7.45
N LEU A 99 -2.96 -17.44 -6.28
CA LEU A 99 -1.96 -18.15 -5.51
C LEU A 99 -2.49 -18.60 -4.15
N SER A 100 -2.06 -19.78 -3.72
CA SER A 100 -2.19 -20.18 -2.32
C SER A 100 -1.28 -19.31 -1.44
N ALA A 101 -1.53 -19.30 -0.13
CA ALA A 101 -0.70 -18.57 0.82
C ALA A 101 0.78 -19.00 0.76
N GLN A 102 1.05 -20.30 0.55
CA GLN A 102 2.41 -20.83 0.46
C GLN A 102 3.14 -20.38 -0.82
N GLU A 103 2.45 -20.37 -1.96
CA GLU A 103 3.00 -19.88 -3.23
C GLU A 103 3.28 -18.39 -3.17
N TYR A 104 2.33 -17.61 -2.64
CA TYR A 104 2.53 -16.19 -2.44
C TYR A 104 3.73 -15.89 -1.54
N TYR A 105 3.88 -16.62 -0.44
CA TYR A 105 5.01 -16.43 0.47
C TYR A 105 6.36 -16.62 -0.21
N LYS A 106 6.49 -17.66 -1.07
CA LYS A 106 7.71 -17.91 -1.85
C LYS A 106 8.00 -16.83 -2.91
N MET A 107 6.95 -16.21 -3.42
CA MET A 107 7.06 -15.18 -4.47
C MET A 107 7.29 -13.77 -3.88
N LYS A 108 6.98 -13.57 -2.60
CA LYS A 108 6.94 -12.25 -1.95
C LYS A 108 8.24 -11.45 -2.12
N ASP A 109 9.39 -12.09 -2.03
CA ASP A 109 10.69 -11.43 -2.17
C ASP A 109 10.90 -10.87 -3.59
N ASN A 110 10.32 -11.51 -4.61
CA ASN A 110 10.37 -11.04 -5.99
C ASN A 110 9.50 -9.79 -6.23
N LEU A 111 8.59 -9.47 -5.32
CA LEU A 111 7.72 -8.30 -5.40
C LEU A 111 8.33 -7.04 -4.77
N ALA A 112 9.39 -7.19 -3.97
CA ALA A 112 10.06 -6.04 -3.34
C ALA A 112 10.54 -4.99 -4.36
N PRO A 113 11.11 -5.35 -5.53
CA PRO A 113 11.49 -4.38 -6.55
C PRO A 113 10.30 -3.57 -7.09
N GLU A 114 9.11 -4.19 -7.24
CA GLU A 114 7.91 -3.49 -7.70
C GLU A 114 7.38 -2.51 -6.64
N VAL A 115 7.44 -2.88 -5.37
CA VAL A 115 7.12 -1.99 -4.24
C VAL A 115 8.04 -0.78 -4.25
N MET A 116 9.35 -1.00 -4.41
CA MET A 116 10.35 0.08 -4.43
C MET A 116 10.20 0.99 -5.64
N LYS A 117 9.92 0.43 -6.81
CA LYS A 117 9.66 1.19 -8.03
C LYS A 117 8.45 2.12 -7.84
N ALA A 118 7.37 1.60 -7.27
CA ALA A 118 6.17 2.39 -6.99
C ALA A 118 6.43 3.51 -5.97
N PHE A 119 7.13 3.20 -4.87
CA PHE A 119 7.49 4.19 -3.87
C PHE A 119 8.39 5.30 -4.44
N ASN A 120 9.41 4.94 -5.20
CA ASN A 120 10.33 5.90 -5.81
C ASN A 120 9.61 6.82 -6.79
N HIS A 121 8.73 6.28 -7.63
CA HIS A 121 7.90 7.07 -8.54
C HIS A 121 7.09 8.14 -7.80
N LEU A 122 6.37 7.77 -6.75
CA LEU A 122 5.62 8.73 -5.93
C LEU A 122 6.54 9.72 -5.21
N SER A 123 7.73 9.29 -4.77
CA SER A 123 8.70 10.13 -4.07
C SER A 123 9.35 11.19 -4.97
N GLU A 124 9.39 10.98 -6.28
CA GLU A 124 9.89 11.96 -7.25
C GLU A 124 8.88 13.09 -7.48
N GLU A 125 7.58 12.81 -7.38
CA GLU A 125 6.51 13.76 -7.71
C GLU A 125 5.94 14.51 -6.50
N ASN A 126 6.22 14.04 -5.26
CA ASN A 126 5.62 14.54 -4.04
C ASN A 126 6.66 15.04 -3.03
N ASP A 127 6.22 15.89 -2.11
CA ASP A 127 7.04 16.38 -0.98
C ASP A 127 6.97 15.42 0.21
N ILE A 128 5.80 14.76 0.40
CA ILE A 128 5.51 13.86 1.52
C ILE A 128 4.79 12.61 1.02
N ILE A 129 5.26 11.44 1.46
CA ILE A 129 4.55 10.17 1.30
C ILE A 129 4.03 9.73 2.67
N VAL A 130 2.72 9.53 2.76
CA VAL A 130 2.08 8.97 3.97
C VAL A 130 1.85 7.49 3.76
N ILE A 131 2.65 6.67 4.44
CA ILE A 131 2.63 5.21 4.30
C ILE A 131 1.67 4.61 5.32
N GLU A 132 0.75 3.75 4.88
CA GLU A 132 -0.05 2.92 5.77
C GLU A 132 0.61 1.57 5.96
N GLY A 133 1.02 1.24 7.18
CA GLY A 133 1.49 -0.09 7.56
C GLY A 133 0.37 -1.13 7.58
N ALA A 134 0.71 -2.40 7.53
CA ALA A 134 -0.23 -3.52 7.58
C ALA A 134 -0.05 -4.35 8.84
N GLY A 135 -1.15 -4.79 9.44
CA GLY A 135 -1.14 -5.62 10.65
C GLY A 135 -0.49 -4.91 11.84
N SER A 136 0.35 -5.64 12.57
CA SER A 136 1.16 -5.15 13.69
C SER A 136 2.65 -5.34 13.40
N PRO A 137 3.48 -4.31 13.59
CA PRO A 137 4.94 -4.46 13.46
C PRO A 137 5.56 -5.30 14.60
N ALA A 138 4.79 -5.61 15.65
CA ALA A 138 5.21 -6.43 16.78
C ALA A 138 5.11 -7.95 16.52
N GLU A 139 4.58 -8.37 15.39
CA GLU A 139 4.53 -9.80 14.99
C GLU A 139 5.90 -10.25 14.51
N ILE A 140 6.78 -10.60 15.45
CA ILE A 140 8.19 -10.96 15.23
C ILE A 140 8.35 -12.10 14.21
N ASN A 141 7.37 -13.01 14.13
CA ASN A 141 7.40 -14.18 13.23
C ASN A 141 7.27 -13.79 11.73
N LEU A 142 6.90 -12.56 11.43
CA LEU A 142 6.74 -12.06 10.06
C LEU A 142 7.87 -11.10 9.64
N ALA A 143 8.82 -10.81 10.52
CA ALA A 143 9.83 -9.76 10.33
C ALA A 143 10.86 -10.10 9.23
N GLU A 144 11.22 -11.37 9.04
CA GLU A 144 12.30 -11.75 8.11
C GLU A 144 11.98 -11.50 6.63
N ASN A 145 10.69 -11.43 6.25
CA ASN A 145 10.25 -11.17 4.87
C ASN A 145 9.17 -10.07 4.81
N ASP A 146 9.28 -9.09 5.68
CA ASP A 146 8.30 -8.01 5.76
C ASP A 146 8.56 -6.93 4.70
N ILE A 147 7.89 -7.01 3.56
CA ILE A 147 7.90 -5.96 2.53
C ILE A 147 6.90 -4.83 2.80
N VAL A 148 6.22 -4.85 3.95
CA VAL A 148 5.05 -4.00 4.21
C VAL A 148 5.31 -2.94 5.27
N ASN A 149 6.12 -3.24 6.28
CA ASN A 149 6.35 -2.37 7.43
C ASN A 149 7.82 -1.96 7.57
N LEU A 150 8.62 -2.80 8.24
CA LEU A 150 9.97 -2.43 8.65
C LEU A 150 10.95 -2.30 7.48
N SER A 151 10.84 -3.11 6.44
CA SER A 151 11.70 -2.99 5.26
C SER A 151 11.49 -1.67 4.51
N LEU A 152 10.28 -1.08 4.55
CA LEU A 152 10.01 0.24 3.98
C LEU A 152 10.57 1.39 4.81
N ILE A 153 10.79 1.19 6.11
CA ILE A 153 11.37 2.22 7.01
C ILE A 153 12.89 2.34 6.81
N HIS A 154 13.53 1.29 6.33
CA HIS A 154 14.99 1.22 6.12
C HIS A 154 15.42 1.60 4.69
N ILE A 155 14.54 2.25 3.95
CA ILE A 155 14.81 2.74 2.59
C ILE A 155 15.64 4.02 2.60
#